data_91c7caf322f7e9de073a2458fe8c727d
#
_entry.id   91c7caf322f7e9de073a2458fe8c727d
#
_cell.length_a   1.000
_cell.length_b   1.000
_cell.length_c   1.000
_cell.angle_alpha   90.00
_cell.angle_beta   90.00
_cell.angle_gamma   90.00
#
_symmetry.space_group_name_H-M   'P 1'
#
loop_
_entity.id
_entity.type
_entity.pdbx_description
1 polymer ?
#
loop_
_entity_poly.entity_id
_entity_poly.type
_entity_poly.pdbx_seq_one_letter_code
_entity_poly.pdbx_strand_id
1 'polypeptide(L)'
;MLDQWYPEAARLTALKGAEILFYPTAIGWATGELSSEVRRIQQEAWKTIQMSHAIANGVFVAAANRVGTEEELEFWGNSFVCDPFGQIMAESSHHDETLLLAACDRSRIGYYRSHWPFLRDRRIETYGDLQKRFLDE
;
A
#
# COMPACT_ATOMS: atom_id res chain seq x y z
N MET A 1 11.70 -0.11 1.53
CA MET A 1 11.39 -0.42 0.12
C MET A 1 10.51 0.68 -0.45
N LEU A 2 10.94 1.35 -1.53
CA LEU A 2 10.23 2.50 -2.10
C LEU A 2 9.01 2.12 -2.95
N ASP A 3 8.99 0.89 -3.49
CA ASP A 3 7.91 0.44 -4.40
C ASP A 3 6.50 0.51 -3.81
N GLN A 4 6.39 0.52 -2.49
CA GLN A 4 5.11 0.73 -1.79
C GLN A 4 4.46 2.09 -2.06
N TRP A 5 5.23 3.08 -2.54
CA TRP A 5 4.76 4.41 -2.85
C TRP A 5 4.36 4.60 -4.32
N TYR A 6 4.79 3.68 -5.21
CA TYR A 6 4.62 3.84 -6.65
C TYR A 6 3.45 3.01 -7.18
N PRO A 7 2.42 3.65 -7.73
CA PRO A 7 1.25 2.95 -8.28
C PRO A 7 1.59 2.07 -9.47
N GLU A 8 2.65 2.39 -10.22
CA GLU A 8 3.08 1.63 -11.39
C GLU A 8 3.54 0.22 -11.02
N ALA A 9 4.32 0.06 -9.93
CA ALA A 9 4.79 -1.23 -9.45
C ALA A 9 3.62 -2.14 -9.03
N ALA A 10 2.67 -1.59 -8.28
CA ALA A 10 1.45 -2.27 -7.88
C ALA A 10 0.63 -2.72 -9.09
N ARG A 11 0.47 -1.82 -10.08
CA ARG A 11 -0.27 -2.10 -11.32
C ARG A 11 0.37 -3.22 -12.13
N LEU A 12 1.66 -3.15 -12.36
CA LEU A 12 2.39 -4.17 -13.13
C LEU A 12 2.33 -5.54 -12.46
N THR A 13 2.44 -5.59 -11.14
CA THR A 13 2.36 -6.83 -10.37
C THR A 13 0.95 -7.44 -10.44
N ALA A 14 -0.08 -6.62 -10.31
CA ALA A 14 -1.47 -7.06 -10.45
C ALA A 14 -1.81 -7.56 -11.86
N LEU A 15 -1.26 -6.91 -12.90
CA LEU A 15 -1.42 -7.34 -14.31
C LEU A 15 -0.75 -8.67 -14.59
N LYS A 16 0.28 -9.04 -13.82
CA LYS A 16 0.92 -10.36 -13.88
C LYS A 16 0.16 -11.44 -13.10
N GLY A 17 -1.00 -11.10 -12.53
CA GLY A 17 -1.89 -12.03 -11.86
C GLY A 17 -1.75 -12.10 -10.34
N ALA A 18 -1.04 -11.15 -9.71
CA ALA A 18 -1.01 -11.10 -8.26
C ALA A 18 -2.41 -10.87 -7.67
N GLU A 19 -2.73 -11.59 -6.63
CA GLU A 19 -3.99 -11.50 -5.88
C GLU A 19 -3.80 -10.81 -4.53
N ILE A 20 -2.58 -10.86 -4.00
CA ILE A 20 -2.17 -10.19 -2.77
C ILE A 20 -0.82 -9.50 -3.03
N LEU A 21 -0.71 -8.23 -2.68
CA LEU A 21 0.53 -7.48 -2.68
C LEU A 21 1.07 -7.41 -1.26
N PHE A 22 2.29 -7.89 -1.05
CA PHE A 22 2.97 -7.83 0.25
C PHE A 22 4.02 -6.71 0.24
N TYR A 23 3.96 -5.83 1.21
CA TYR A 23 4.91 -4.73 1.42
C TYR A 23 5.63 -4.88 2.77
N PRO A 24 6.64 -5.75 2.88
CA PRO A 24 7.50 -5.75 4.06
C PRO A 24 8.37 -4.50 4.06
N THR A 25 8.37 -3.75 5.16
CA THR A 25 9.05 -2.46 5.23
C THR A 25 9.56 -2.13 6.65
N ALA A 26 10.44 -1.14 6.72
CA ALA A 26 10.92 -0.52 7.94
C ALA A 26 10.86 1.00 7.71
N ILE A 27 9.67 1.56 7.83
CA ILE A 27 9.43 3.00 7.67
C ILE A 27 9.03 3.62 9.01
N GLY A 28 9.54 4.81 9.26
CA GLY A 28 9.36 5.54 10.51
C GLY A 28 9.68 7.01 10.37
N TRP A 29 9.78 7.68 11.51
CA TRP A 29 10.13 9.08 11.62
C TRP A 29 11.55 9.26 12.14
N ALA A 30 12.21 10.34 11.75
CA ALA A 30 13.39 10.77 12.45
C ALA A 30 13.03 11.23 13.88
N THR A 31 13.81 10.80 14.87
CA THR A 31 13.59 11.19 16.26
C THR A 31 13.87 12.67 16.45
N GLY A 32 13.00 13.36 17.18
CA GLY A 32 13.28 14.66 17.79
C GLY A 32 12.78 15.91 17.06
N GLU A 33 12.43 15.89 15.77
CA GLU A 33 12.13 17.15 15.05
C GLU A 33 10.68 17.32 14.55
N LEU A 34 9.89 16.25 14.50
CA LEU A 34 8.57 16.31 13.88
C LEU A 34 7.45 16.52 14.92
N SER A 35 6.57 17.47 14.63
CA SER A 35 5.33 17.60 15.41
C SER A 35 4.45 16.36 15.28
N SER A 36 3.59 16.12 16.28
CA SER A 36 2.64 15.01 16.26
C SER A 36 1.72 15.06 15.03
N GLU A 37 1.36 16.24 14.57
CA GLU A 37 0.55 16.44 13.37
C GLU A 37 1.29 15.98 12.10
N VAL A 38 2.55 16.35 11.92
CA VAL A 38 3.36 15.92 10.76
C VAL A 38 3.56 14.42 10.77
N ARG A 39 3.84 13.82 11.94
CA ARG A 39 3.95 12.37 12.10
C ARG A 39 2.67 11.65 11.65
N ARG A 40 1.51 12.13 12.10
CA ARG A 40 0.21 11.58 11.72
C ARG A 40 -0.02 11.67 10.21
N ILE A 41 0.24 12.84 9.60
CA ILE A 41 0.04 13.05 8.16
C ILE A 41 0.91 12.09 7.34
N GLN A 42 2.18 11.89 7.69
CA GLN A 42 3.08 10.97 6.97
C GLN A 42 2.60 9.51 7.06
N GLN A 43 2.17 9.07 8.23
CA GLN A 43 1.65 7.73 8.45
C GLN A 43 0.34 7.49 7.70
N GLU A 44 -0.58 8.45 7.74
CA GLU A 44 -1.85 8.38 7.00
C GLU A 44 -1.61 8.36 5.48
N ALA A 45 -0.67 9.14 4.97
CA ALA A 45 -0.30 9.12 3.55
C ALA A 45 0.24 7.74 3.13
N TRP A 46 1.12 7.15 3.95
CA TRP A 46 1.67 5.81 3.71
C TRP A 46 0.57 4.74 3.68
N LYS A 47 -0.36 4.77 4.62
CA LYS A 47 -1.49 3.84 4.67
C LYS A 47 -2.43 4.04 3.47
N THR A 48 -2.77 5.29 3.19
CA THR A 48 -3.69 5.67 2.11
C THR A 48 -3.20 5.23 0.75
N ILE A 49 -1.91 5.45 0.42
CA ILE A 49 -1.39 5.05 -0.90
C ILE A 49 -1.45 3.53 -1.10
N GLN A 50 -1.18 2.73 -0.07
CA GLN A 50 -1.24 1.27 -0.16
C GLN A 50 -2.68 0.76 -0.26
N MET A 51 -3.63 1.37 0.46
CA MET A 51 -5.06 1.10 0.28
C MET A 51 -5.52 1.47 -1.14
N SER A 52 -5.00 2.57 -1.70
CA SER A 52 -5.24 2.95 -3.10
C SER A 52 -4.74 1.88 -4.08
N HIS A 53 -3.60 1.23 -3.81
CA HIS A 53 -3.12 0.12 -4.63
C HIS A 53 -4.08 -1.06 -4.62
N ALA A 54 -4.68 -1.39 -3.47
CA ALA A 54 -5.69 -2.42 -3.37
C ALA A 54 -6.92 -2.09 -4.23
N ILE A 55 -7.47 -0.90 -4.08
CA ILE A 55 -8.66 -0.42 -4.79
C ILE A 55 -8.41 -0.38 -6.31
N ALA A 56 -7.35 0.30 -6.73
CA ALA A 56 -7.05 0.52 -8.15
C ALA A 56 -6.78 -0.78 -8.92
N ASN A 57 -6.38 -1.86 -8.25
CA ASN A 57 -6.04 -3.14 -8.86
C ASN A 57 -7.01 -4.27 -8.54
N GLY A 58 -7.93 -4.06 -7.60
CA GLY A 58 -8.85 -5.08 -7.13
C GLY A 58 -8.11 -6.30 -6.57
N VAL A 59 -7.16 -6.07 -5.65
CA VAL A 59 -6.32 -7.08 -4.98
C VAL A 59 -6.28 -6.82 -3.48
N PHE A 60 -5.89 -7.82 -2.70
CA PHE A 60 -5.57 -7.61 -1.28
C PHE A 60 -4.19 -6.93 -1.16
N VAL A 61 -4.01 -6.16 -0.09
CA VAL A 61 -2.70 -5.61 0.28
C VAL A 61 -2.41 -5.96 1.73
N ALA A 62 -1.20 -6.43 1.99
CA ALA A 62 -0.68 -6.72 3.31
C ALA A 62 0.63 -5.94 3.51
N ALA A 63 0.57 -4.91 4.34
CA ALA A 63 1.72 -4.11 4.73
C ALA A 63 2.24 -4.57 6.08
N ALA A 64 3.51 -5.01 6.13
CA ALA A 64 4.18 -5.42 7.35
C ALA A 64 5.29 -4.43 7.66
N ASN A 65 5.08 -3.56 8.64
CA ASN A 65 6.05 -2.56 9.05
C ASN A 65 6.70 -2.91 10.38
N ARG A 66 7.94 -2.52 10.53
CA ARG A 66 8.72 -2.65 11.77
C ARG A 66 8.14 -1.76 12.87
N VAL A 67 8.33 -2.16 14.13
CA VAL A 67 8.10 -1.37 15.35
C VAL A 67 9.41 -1.11 16.07
N GLY A 68 9.39 -0.19 17.02
CA GLY A 68 10.55 0.14 17.89
C GLY A 68 11.44 1.23 17.31
N THR A 69 12.58 1.43 17.95
CA THR A 69 13.52 2.51 17.62
C THR A 69 14.90 1.92 17.29
N GLU A 70 15.56 2.48 16.31
CA GLU A 70 16.92 2.16 15.93
C GLU A 70 17.66 3.45 15.59
N GLU A 71 18.71 3.76 16.35
CA GLU A 71 19.43 5.03 16.25
C GLU A 71 18.50 6.25 16.32
N GLU A 72 18.40 7.02 15.25
CA GLU A 72 17.57 8.21 15.13
C GLU A 72 16.25 7.96 14.40
N LEU A 73 15.84 6.69 14.25
CA LEU A 73 14.58 6.31 13.59
C LEU A 73 13.64 5.64 14.57
N GLU A 74 12.41 6.12 14.63
CA GLU A 74 11.28 5.51 15.32
C GLU A 74 10.33 4.93 14.27
N PHE A 75 10.24 3.59 14.21
CA PHE A 75 9.36 2.91 13.26
C PHE A 75 7.92 2.96 13.76
N TRP A 76 7.00 3.33 12.89
CA TRP A 76 5.61 3.59 13.30
C TRP A 76 4.69 2.39 13.29
N GLY A 77 5.18 1.16 13.08
CA GLY A 77 4.34 -0.02 13.11
C GLY A 77 3.13 0.08 12.17
N ASN A 78 1.94 -0.05 12.74
CA ASN A 78 0.67 0.04 12.04
C ASN A 78 0.58 -0.86 10.80
N SER A 79 1.13 -2.07 10.91
CA SER A 79 0.95 -3.11 9.90
C SER A 79 -0.52 -3.38 9.68
N PHE A 80 -0.92 -3.65 8.45
CA PHE A 80 -2.33 -3.89 8.16
C PHE A 80 -2.53 -4.82 6.97
N VAL A 81 -3.74 -5.37 6.89
CA VAL A 81 -4.26 -6.08 5.73
C VAL A 81 -5.54 -5.39 5.30
N CYS A 82 -5.66 -5.07 4.02
CA CYS A 82 -6.90 -4.56 3.45
C CYS A 82 -7.40 -5.40 2.27
N ASP A 83 -8.71 -5.31 2.06
CA ASP A 83 -9.41 -6.00 0.99
C ASP A 83 -9.29 -5.25 -0.37
N PRO A 84 -9.78 -5.84 -1.47
CA PRO A 84 -9.74 -5.21 -2.79
C PRO A 84 -10.48 -3.87 -2.92
N PHE A 85 -11.24 -3.46 -1.91
CA PHE A 85 -11.88 -2.14 -1.82
C PHE A 85 -11.24 -1.23 -0.76
N GLY A 86 -10.04 -1.60 -0.28
CA GLY A 86 -9.29 -0.81 0.67
C GLY A 86 -9.84 -0.84 2.10
N GLN A 87 -10.80 -1.72 2.41
CA GLN A 87 -11.30 -1.86 3.77
C GLN A 87 -10.29 -2.62 4.62
N ILE A 88 -9.94 -2.05 5.77
CA ILE A 88 -9.03 -2.69 6.72
C ILE A 88 -9.68 -3.94 7.31
N MET A 89 -9.02 -5.08 7.15
CA MET A 89 -9.43 -6.39 7.66
C MET A 89 -8.75 -6.72 8.98
N ALA A 90 -7.51 -6.31 9.14
CA ALA A 90 -6.72 -6.45 10.35
C ALA A 90 -5.68 -5.32 10.39
N GLU A 91 -5.38 -4.82 11.58
CA GLU A 91 -4.41 -3.75 11.81
C GLU A 91 -3.71 -3.94 13.16
N SER A 92 -2.41 -3.66 13.21
CA SER A 92 -1.63 -3.66 14.45
C SER A 92 -1.56 -2.27 15.06
N SER A 93 -1.16 -2.23 16.32
CA SER A 93 -0.82 -0.98 16.99
C SER A 93 0.48 -0.40 16.44
N HIS A 94 0.79 0.81 16.89
CA HIS A 94 2.03 1.51 16.61
C HIS A 94 3.24 0.91 17.37
N HIS A 95 3.03 0.27 18.50
CA HIS A 95 4.10 -0.11 19.44
C HIS A 95 4.38 -1.61 19.52
N ASP A 96 3.36 -2.44 19.27
CA ASP A 96 3.43 -3.85 19.62
C ASP A 96 3.90 -4.72 18.46
N GLU A 97 4.87 -5.60 18.74
CA GLU A 97 5.13 -6.74 17.88
C GLU A 97 3.91 -7.68 17.94
N THR A 98 3.26 -7.91 16.81
CA THR A 98 2.05 -8.71 16.77
C THR A 98 1.93 -9.54 15.50
N LEU A 99 1.17 -10.60 15.59
CA LEU A 99 0.78 -11.43 14.45
C LEU A 99 -0.62 -11.02 13.98
N LEU A 100 -0.72 -10.54 12.75
CA LEU A 100 -2.00 -10.25 12.11
C LEU A 100 -2.47 -11.47 11.31
N LEU A 101 -3.72 -11.88 11.53
CA LEU A 101 -4.39 -12.91 10.76
C LEU A 101 -5.59 -12.31 10.05
N ALA A 102 -5.67 -12.52 8.72
CA ALA A 102 -6.78 -12.07 7.90
C ALA A 102 -7.18 -13.15 6.90
N ALA A 103 -8.47 -13.43 6.81
CA ALA A 103 -9.01 -14.39 5.85
C ALA A 103 -9.25 -13.69 4.50
N CYS A 104 -8.33 -13.86 3.55
CA CYS A 104 -8.41 -13.27 2.22
C CYS A 104 -9.23 -14.18 1.29
N ASP A 105 -10.53 -13.93 1.22
CA ASP A 105 -11.40 -14.66 0.29
C ASP A 105 -11.15 -14.22 -1.16
N ARG A 106 -10.48 -15.06 -1.93
CA ARG A 106 -10.10 -14.79 -3.33
C ARG A 106 -11.31 -14.57 -4.25
N SER A 107 -12.48 -15.08 -3.92
CA SER A 107 -13.70 -14.86 -4.70
C SER A 107 -14.08 -13.37 -4.77
N ARG A 108 -13.74 -12.60 -3.75
CA ARG A 108 -13.95 -11.14 -3.68
C ARG A 108 -13.21 -10.38 -4.78
N ILE A 109 -12.03 -10.87 -5.21
CA ILE A 109 -11.28 -10.25 -6.32
C ILE A 109 -12.10 -10.30 -7.60
N GLY A 110 -12.63 -11.47 -7.94
CA GLY A 110 -13.50 -11.65 -9.11
C GLY A 110 -14.76 -10.78 -9.02
N TYR A 111 -15.40 -10.77 -7.85
CA TYR A 111 -16.58 -9.94 -7.60
C TYR A 111 -16.29 -8.45 -7.85
N TYR A 112 -15.27 -7.87 -7.22
CA TYR A 112 -14.94 -6.45 -7.38
C TYR A 112 -14.52 -6.10 -8.80
N ARG A 113 -13.68 -6.92 -9.45
CA ARG A 113 -13.23 -6.68 -10.83
C ARG A 113 -14.35 -6.77 -11.87
N SER A 114 -15.41 -7.54 -11.61
CA SER A 114 -16.57 -7.59 -12.49
C SER A 114 -17.48 -6.38 -12.36
N HIS A 115 -17.63 -5.83 -11.15
CA HIS A 115 -18.47 -4.65 -10.89
C HIS A 115 -17.71 -3.32 -11.15
N TRP A 116 -16.43 -3.32 -10.90
CA TRP A 116 -15.54 -2.17 -11.09
C TRP A 116 -14.33 -2.59 -11.94
N PRO A 117 -14.49 -2.65 -13.27
CA PRO A 117 -13.49 -3.22 -14.17
C PRO A 117 -12.31 -2.27 -14.44
N PHE A 118 -11.70 -1.72 -13.39
CA PHE A 118 -10.61 -0.74 -13.47
C PHE A 118 -9.41 -1.21 -14.29
N LEU A 119 -9.12 -2.52 -14.32
CA LEU A 119 -8.01 -3.05 -15.12
C LEU A 119 -8.36 -3.07 -16.62
N ARG A 120 -9.60 -3.42 -16.97
CA ARG A 120 -10.08 -3.52 -18.36
C ARG A 120 -10.23 -2.14 -18.99
N ASP A 121 -10.79 -1.19 -18.24
CA ASP A 121 -11.25 0.10 -18.78
C ASP A 121 -10.13 1.16 -18.76
N ARG A 122 -8.86 0.75 -18.61
CA ARG A 122 -7.71 1.63 -18.68
C ARG A 122 -7.50 2.16 -20.10
N ARG A 123 -7.16 3.42 -20.20
CA ARG A 123 -6.82 4.08 -21.46
C ARG A 123 -5.33 3.88 -21.78
N ILE A 124 -4.96 2.64 -22.05
CA ILE A 124 -3.54 2.24 -22.23
C ILE A 124 -2.83 3.01 -23.33
N GLU A 125 -3.57 3.50 -24.32
CA GLU A 125 -3.07 4.32 -25.44
C GLU A 125 -2.51 5.67 -24.98
N THR A 126 -2.84 6.13 -23.76
CA THR A 126 -2.38 7.42 -23.23
C THR A 126 -1.19 7.30 -22.28
N TYR A 127 -0.72 6.08 -21.96
CA TYR A 127 0.26 5.86 -20.90
C TYR A 127 1.72 5.79 -21.39
N GLY A 128 2.00 6.07 -22.67
CA GLY A 128 3.35 6.00 -23.21
C GLY A 128 4.35 6.88 -22.47
N ASP A 129 3.93 8.03 -21.99
CA ASP A 129 4.78 8.98 -21.28
C ASP A 129 5.18 8.55 -19.86
N LEU A 130 4.51 7.53 -19.28
CA LEU A 130 4.93 6.95 -18.00
C LEU A 130 6.33 6.30 -18.05
N GLN A 131 6.87 6.06 -19.25
CA GLN A 131 8.24 5.56 -19.40
C GLN A 131 9.30 6.68 -19.32
N LYS A 132 8.88 7.93 -19.34
CA LYS A 132 9.75 9.09 -19.19
C LYS A 132 9.77 9.53 -17.73
N ARG A 133 10.92 9.99 -17.26
CA ARG A 133 11.03 10.53 -15.90
C ARG A 133 10.36 11.90 -15.76
N PHE A 134 10.48 12.73 -16.78
CA PHE A 134 9.89 14.06 -16.90
C PHE A 134 9.35 14.25 -18.31
N LEU A 135 8.40 15.15 -18.47
CA LEU A 135 7.85 15.53 -19.77
C LEU A 135 8.44 16.87 -20.28
N ASP A 136 9.50 17.32 -19.68
CA ASP A 136 10.25 18.48 -20.16
C ASP A 136 10.86 18.12 -21.53
N GLU A 137 10.71 18.97 -22.47
CA GLU A 137 11.19 18.79 -23.84
C GLU A 137 12.72 18.72 -23.95
#